data_399b56bc2385af9f900e7c4f269774ce
#
_entry.id   399b56bc2385af9f900e7c4f269774ce
#
_cell.length_a   1.000
_cell.length_b   1.000
_cell.length_c   1.000
_cell.angle_alpha   90.00
_cell.angle_beta   90.00
_cell.angle_gamma   90.00
#
_symmetry.space_group_name_H-M   'P 1'
#
loop_
_entity.id
_entity.type
_entity.pdbx_description
1 polymer ?
#
loop_
_entity_poly.entity_id
_entity_poly.type
_entity_poly.pdbx_seq_one_letter_code
_entity_poly.pdbx_strand_id
1 'polypeptide(L)'
;GKDQDEVDTALELIKEKKLRGIIFLGGDFRKNKERIAKIKVPFVVSTAAFDKLPEKCIASYVSIDDRTESRKIVDHLCETGHKKIAILASDKKDENIGKLRLEGYREALKAHGLEVDEERICYLDEEDTTYSMENGYRMMKKLLKKETEFTAVFAISDLMVIGACKALLEEGKRIPEDVAVAGFDGLD
;
A
#
# COMPACT_ATOMS: atom_id res chain seq x y z
N GLY A 1 -19.76 -3.65 -11.01
CA GLY A 1 -20.23 -2.70 -10.03
C GLY A 1 -19.30 -2.67 -8.82
N LYS A 2 -19.19 -1.53 -8.18
CA LYS A 2 -18.27 -1.28 -7.03
C LYS A 2 -18.58 -2.07 -5.74
N ASP A 3 -19.64 -2.89 -5.72
CA ASP A 3 -20.13 -3.58 -4.51
C ASP A 3 -20.16 -5.11 -4.62
N GLN A 4 -19.61 -5.69 -5.66
CA GLN A 4 -19.61 -7.13 -5.83
C GLN A 4 -18.36 -7.72 -5.18
N ASP A 5 -18.54 -8.55 -4.16
CA ASP A 5 -17.49 -9.28 -3.47
C ASP A 5 -16.74 -10.16 -4.48
N GLU A 6 -15.41 -10.07 -4.50
CA GLU A 6 -14.54 -10.79 -5.44
C GLU A 6 -14.74 -12.32 -5.34
N VAL A 7 -15.00 -12.81 -4.12
CA VAL A 7 -15.25 -14.23 -3.88
C VAL A 7 -16.60 -14.68 -4.47
N ASP A 8 -17.64 -13.85 -4.34
CA ASP A 8 -18.95 -14.15 -4.93
C ASP A 8 -18.86 -14.15 -6.46
N THR A 9 -18.19 -13.14 -7.05
CA THR A 9 -17.92 -13.10 -8.49
C THR A 9 -17.16 -14.34 -8.95
N ALA A 10 -16.14 -14.77 -8.20
CA ALA A 10 -15.39 -15.97 -8.50
C ALA A 10 -16.26 -17.24 -8.48
N LEU A 11 -17.13 -17.38 -7.45
CA LEU A 11 -18.03 -18.52 -7.34
C LEU A 11 -19.04 -18.59 -8.49
N GLU A 12 -19.55 -17.44 -8.95
CA GLU A 12 -20.42 -17.36 -10.14
C GLU A 12 -19.67 -17.78 -11.40
N LEU A 13 -18.48 -17.22 -11.62
CA LEU A 13 -17.65 -17.53 -12.80
C LEU A 13 -17.21 -19.00 -12.84
N ILE A 14 -16.88 -19.61 -11.70
CA ILE A 14 -16.57 -21.05 -11.61
C ILE A 14 -17.75 -21.86 -12.15
N LYS A 15 -18.96 -21.52 -11.72
CA LYS A 15 -20.18 -22.24 -12.06
C LYS A 15 -20.56 -22.06 -13.54
N GLU A 16 -20.57 -20.80 -14.00
CA GLU A 16 -20.97 -20.46 -15.37
C GLU A 16 -19.96 -20.90 -16.43
N LYS A 17 -18.66 -20.63 -16.19
CA LYS A 17 -17.58 -20.87 -17.16
C LYS A 17 -16.88 -22.21 -16.95
N LYS A 18 -17.26 -23.01 -15.95
CA LYS A 18 -16.64 -24.30 -15.61
C LYS A 18 -15.12 -24.14 -15.42
N LEU A 19 -14.70 -23.09 -14.70
CA LEU A 19 -13.29 -22.81 -14.48
C LEU A 19 -12.61 -23.95 -13.72
N ARG A 20 -11.37 -24.26 -14.07
CA ARG A 20 -10.55 -25.29 -13.42
C ARG A 20 -9.61 -24.74 -12.36
N GLY A 21 -9.49 -23.43 -12.25
CA GLY A 21 -8.69 -22.73 -11.26
C GLY A 21 -8.86 -21.23 -11.40
N ILE A 22 -8.41 -20.47 -10.36
CA ILE A 22 -8.53 -19.01 -10.31
C ILE A 22 -7.23 -18.42 -9.75
N ILE A 23 -6.88 -17.23 -10.23
CA ILE A 23 -5.86 -16.37 -9.64
C ILE A 23 -6.56 -15.09 -9.20
N PHE A 24 -6.51 -14.81 -7.89
CA PHE A 24 -6.92 -13.53 -7.33
C PHE A 24 -5.72 -12.58 -7.30
N LEU A 25 -5.85 -11.42 -7.92
CA LEU A 25 -4.83 -10.38 -7.94
C LEU A 25 -5.21 -9.27 -6.94
N GLY A 26 -4.71 -9.37 -5.72
CA GLY A 26 -5.14 -8.52 -4.62
C GLY A 26 -6.42 -9.02 -3.94
N GLY A 27 -7.06 -8.15 -3.15
CA GLY A 27 -8.32 -8.41 -2.46
C GLY A 27 -8.21 -8.51 -0.94
N ASP A 28 -9.35 -8.41 -0.25
CA ASP A 28 -9.44 -8.63 1.21
C ASP A 28 -10.15 -9.95 1.53
N PHE A 29 -9.36 -10.97 1.74
CA PHE A 29 -9.84 -12.32 2.01
C PHE A 29 -10.07 -12.62 3.50
N ARG A 30 -9.74 -11.71 4.40
CA ARG A 30 -9.83 -11.93 5.86
C ARG A 30 -11.27 -11.99 6.34
N LYS A 31 -12.14 -11.19 5.73
CA LYS A 31 -13.58 -11.10 6.10
C LYS A 31 -14.43 -12.23 5.53
N ASN A 32 -13.90 -13.00 4.57
CA ASN A 32 -14.68 -13.93 3.75
C ASN A 32 -14.27 -15.41 3.89
N LYS A 33 -13.68 -15.80 5.02
CA LYS A 33 -13.14 -17.17 5.24
C LYS A 33 -14.17 -18.28 4.93
N GLU A 34 -15.43 -18.10 5.34
CA GLU A 34 -16.50 -19.08 5.07
C GLU A 34 -16.89 -19.16 3.60
N ARG A 35 -16.83 -18.04 2.87
CA ARG A 35 -17.14 -17.98 1.45
C ARG A 35 -16.00 -18.57 0.62
N ILE A 36 -14.75 -18.26 0.95
CA ILE A 36 -13.55 -18.84 0.33
C ILE A 36 -13.59 -20.37 0.45
N ALA A 37 -14.03 -20.91 1.59
CA ALA A 37 -14.18 -22.36 1.78
C ALA A 37 -15.18 -23.02 0.82
N LYS A 38 -16.03 -22.25 0.14
CA LYS A 38 -16.96 -22.74 -0.90
C LYS A 38 -16.29 -22.92 -2.27
N ILE A 39 -15.11 -22.32 -2.48
CA ILE A 39 -14.35 -22.50 -3.70
C ILE A 39 -13.80 -23.94 -3.74
N LYS A 40 -14.23 -24.73 -4.71
CA LYS A 40 -13.86 -26.15 -4.87
C LYS A 40 -12.81 -26.42 -5.94
N VAL A 41 -12.40 -25.37 -6.65
CA VAL A 41 -11.30 -25.44 -7.63
C VAL A 41 -10.01 -24.92 -7.00
N PRO A 42 -8.83 -25.33 -7.49
CA PRO A 42 -7.57 -24.74 -7.05
C PRO A 42 -7.54 -23.23 -7.30
N PHE A 43 -6.96 -22.47 -6.36
CA PHE A 43 -6.78 -21.04 -6.58
C PHE A 43 -5.46 -20.52 -5.99
N VAL A 44 -5.00 -19.41 -6.53
CA VAL A 44 -3.83 -18.68 -6.03
C VAL A 44 -4.28 -17.28 -5.64
N VAL A 45 -3.82 -16.83 -4.47
CA VAL A 45 -3.97 -15.43 -4.05
C VAL A 45 -2.61 -14.76 -4.18
N SER A 46 -2.56 -13.70 -4.97
CA SER A 46 -1.36 -12.88 -5.16
C SER A 46 -1.57 -11.48 -4.59
N THR A 47 -0.56 -10.96 -3.89
CA THR A 47 -0.52 -9.56 -3.44
C THR A 47 -1.71 -9.16 -2.56
N ALA A 48 -1.96 -9.93 -1.49
CA ALA A 48 -2.98 -9.61 -0.50
C ALA A 48 -2.46 -9.86 0.91
N ALA A 49 -2.93 -9.09 1.89
CA ALA A 49 -2.68 -9.41 3.29
C ALA A 49 -3.49 -10.65 3.69
N PHE A 50 -2.80 -11.66 4.18
CA PHE A 50 -3.43 -12.94 4.51
C PHE A 50 -2.87 -13.53 5.81
N ASP A 51 -3.75 -13.91 6.75
CA ASP A 51 -3.30 -14.57 7.98
C ASP A 51 -3.21 -16.09 7.81
N LYS A 52 -4.29 -16.73 7.34
CA LYS A 52 -4.35 -18.17 7.04
C LYS A 52 -5.51 -18.49 6.11
N LEU A 53 -5.24 -19.26 5.06
CA LEU A 53 -6.26 -19.90 4.22
C LEU A 53 -7.02 -20.98 5.04
N PRO A 54 -8.33 -21.18 4.79
CA PRO A 54 -9.04 -22.30 5.39
C PRO A 54 -8.38 -23.64 5.01
N GLU A 55 -8.14 -24.52 5.97
CA GLU A 55 -7.42 -25.80 5.78
C GLU A 55 -8.03 -26.71 4.69
N LYS A 56 -9.30 -26.51 4.35
CA LYS A 56 -10.01 -27.30 3.33
C LYS A 56 -9.89 -26.76 1.91
N CYS A 57 -9.15 -25.67 1.69
CA CYS A 57 -8.97 -25.08 0.36
C CYS A 57 -7.74 -25.64 -0.34
N ILE A 58 -7.85 -25.89 -1.64
CA ILE A 58 -6.70 -26.18 -2.51
C ILE A 58 -6.19 -24.82 -2.99
N ALA A 59 -5.35 -24.20 -2.17
CA ALA A 59 -4.93 -22.83 -2.41
C ALA A 59 -3.45 -22.62 -2.15
N SER A 60 -2.86 -21.72 -2.94
CA SER A 60 -1.51 -21.21 -2.74
C SER A 60 -1.55 -19.69 -2.57
N TYR A 61 -0.52 -19.16 -1.92
CA TYR A 61 -0.38 -17.75 -1.65
C TYR A 61 1.00 -17.28 -2.12
N VAL A 62 1.02 -16.16 -2.83
CA VAL A 62 2.25 -15.53 -3.32
C VAL A 62 2.18 -14.04 -2.97
N SER A 63 3.05 -13.59 -2.09
CA SER A 63 3.16 -12.17 -1.71
C SER A 63 4.57 -11.88 -1.24
N ILE A 64 4.86 -10.60 -1.09
CA ILE A 64 6.04 -10.10 -0.39
C ILE A 64 5.69 -9.78 1.07
N ASP A 65 6.68 -9.59 1.91
CA ASP A 65 6.48 -9.05 3.26
C ASP A 65 6.47 -7.50 3.18
N ASP A 66 5.28 -6.94 2.91
CA ASP A 66 5.10 -5.49 2.74
C ASP A 66 5.62 -4.66 3.91
N ARG A 67 5.54 -5.17 5.15
CA ARG A 67 6.07 -4.49 6.33
C ARG A 67 7.60 -4.45 6.31
N THR A 68 8.23 -5.61 6.10
CA THR A 68 9.69 -5.70 6.06
C THR A 68 10.27 -4.91 4.89
N GLU A 69 9.68 -5.00 3.70
CA GLU A 69 10.18 -4.29 2.52
C GLU A 69 9.97 -2.77 2.65
N SER A 70 8.84 -2.32 3.16
CA SER A 70 8.60 -0.91 3.47
C SER A 70 9.59 -0.37 4.51
N ARG A 71 9.86 -1.17 5.56
CA ARG A 71 10.86 -0.82 6.56
C ARG A 71 12.23 -0.61 5.93
N LYS A 72 12.70 -1.48 5.03
CA LYS A 72 14.00 -1.34 4.35
C LYS A 72 14.12 -0.03 3.58
N ILE A 73 13.03 0.40 2.90
CA ILE A 73 13.02 1.68 2.17
C ILE A 73 13.25 2.85 3.14
N VAL A 74 12.53 2.85 4.26
CA VAL A 74 12.63 3.94 5.24
C VAL A 74 13.95 3.86 6.02
N ASP A 75 14.46 2.66 6.32
CA ASP A 75 15.80 2.47 6.89
C ASP A 75 16.85 3.11 5.99
N HIS A 76 16.78 2.90 4.66
CA HIS A 76 17.67 3.54 3.69
C HIS A 76 17.58 5.08 3.72
N LEU A 77 16.37 5.64 3.79
CA LEU A 77 16.21 7.09 3.93
C LEU A 77 16.84 7.62 5.24
N CYS A 78 16.70 6.88 6.34
CA CYS A 78 17.35 7.23 7.60
C CYS A 78 18.88 7.15 7.51
N GLU A 79 19.42 6.09 6.92
CA GLU A 79 20.86 5.85 6.72
C GLU A 79 21.51 6.93 5.82
N THR A 80 20.75 7.47 4.86
CA THR A 80 21.18 8.58 4.01
C THR A 80 21.04 9.95 4.69
N GLY A 81 20.62 9.99 5.96
CA GLY A 81 20.67 11.17 6.82
C GLY A 81 19.33 11.90 6.99
N HIS A 82 18.24 11.38 6.42
CA HIS A 82 16.92 11.98 6.59
C HIS A 82 16.34 11.67 7.97
N LYS A 83 15.99 12.71 8.73
CA LYS A 83 15.38 12.60 10.07
C LYS A 83 13.92 13.02 10.09
N LYS A 84 13.48 13.78 9.10
CA LYS A 84 12.11 14.26 8.95
C LYS A 84 11.55 13.65 7.68
N ILE A 85 10.99 12.45 7.80
CA ILE A 85 10.48 11.66 6.68
C ILE A 85 8.95 11.68 6.74
N ALA A 86 8.30 12.10 5.66
CA ALA A 86 6.86 12.02 5.51
C ALA A 86 6.43 10.74 4.81
N ILE A 87 5.18 10.33 4.98
CA ILE A 87 4.59 9.21 4.25
C ILE A 87 3.26 9.59 3.62
N LEU A 88 3.07 9.18 2.37
CA LEU A 88 1.75 9.13 1.73
C LEU A 88 1.21 7.72 1.91
N ALA A 89 0.29 7.57 2.87
CA ALA A 89 -0.23 6.29 3.33
C ALA A 89 -1.61 5.98 2.73
N SER A 90 -2.08 4.75 2.90
CA SER A 90 -3.46 4.36 2.64
C SER A 90 -4.45 5.09 3.57
N ASP A 91 -5.75 4.84 3.39
CA ASP A 91 -6.73 5.35 4.34
C ASP A 91 -6.53 4.76 5.76
N LYS A 92 -7.03 5.47 6.77
CA LYS A 92 -6.84 5.09 8.18
C LYS A 92 -7.48 3.75 8.57
N LYS A 93 -8.47 3.29 7.79
CA LYS A 93 -9.22 2.05 8.04
C LYS A 93 -8.66 0.88 7.25
N ASP A 94 -7.62 1.12 6.43
CA ASP A 94 -6.99 0.05 5.68
C ASP A 94 -6.42 -1.01 6.63
N GLU A 95 -6.84 -2.23 6.42
CA GLU A 95 -6.37 -3.40 7.15
C GLU A 95 -5.50 -4.33 6.28
N ASN A 96 -5.16 -3.89 5.07
CA ASN A 96 -4.43 -4.64 4.04
C ASN A 96 -2.96 -4.21 3.94
N ILE A 97 -2.43 -4.31 2.72
CA ILE A 97 -1.01 -4.03 2.42
C ILE A 97 -0.60 -2.59 2.78
N GLY A 98 -1.48 -1.61 2.61
CA GLY A 98 -1.16 -0.23 2.97
C GLY A 98 -0.92 -0.05 4.47
N LYS A 99 -1.68 -0.76 5.33
CA LYS A 99 -1.41 -0.82 6.77
C LYS A 99 -0.03 -1.40 7.07
N LEU A 100 0.33 -2.51 6.42
CA LEU A 100 1.63 -3.15 6.63
C LEU A 100 2.78 -2.23 6.22
N ARG A 101 2.62 -1.49 5.10
CA ARG A 101 3.62 -0.51 4.64
C ARG A 101 3.76 0.65 5.62
N LEU A 102 2.66 1.14 6.19
CA LEU A 102 2.69 2.17 7.24
C LEU A 102 3.34 1.66 8.54
N GLU A 103 3.08 0.40 8.92
CA GLU A 103 3.72 -0.22 10.08
C GLU A 103 5.24 -0.30 9.87
N GLY A 104 5.71 -0.74 8.69
CA GLY A 104 7.13 -0.75 8.34
C GLY A 104 7.79 0.62 8.44
N TYR A 105 7.13 1.67 7.96
CA TYR A 105 7.59 3.05 8.12
C TYR A 105 7.76 3.42 9.60
N ARG A 106 6.75 3.14 10.43
CA ARG A 106 6.81 3.45 11.87
C ARG A 106 7.89 2.66 12.60
N GLU A 107 8.08 1.40 12.24
CA GLU A 107 9.11 0.55 12.81
C GLU A 107 10.52 1.04 12.46
N ALA A 108 10.75 1.46 11.21
CA ALA A 108 12.03 2.02 10.77
C ALA A 108 12.38 3.28 11.56
N LEU A 109 11.46 4.27 11.64
CA LEU A 109 11.70 5.49 12.42
C LEU A 109 12.07 5.19 13.87
N LYS A 110 11.32 4.29 14.52
CA LYS A 110 11.59 3.89 15.91
C LYS A 110 12.96 3.22 16.06
N ALA A 111 13.34 2.35 15.11
CA ALA A 111 14.63 1.68 15.13
C ALA A 111 15.81 2.65 15.01
N HIS A 112 15.62 3.75 14.29
CA HIS A 112 16.59 4.85 14.17
C HIS A 112 16.48 5.92 15.28
N GLY A 113 15.65 5.69 16.31
CA GLY A 113 15.45 6.64 17.41
C GLY A 113 14.73 7.94 17.00
N LEU A 114 13.99 7.90 15.90
CA LEU A 114 13.23 9.04 15.40
C LEU A 114 11.78 9.00 15.90
N GLU A 115 11.21 10.17 16.13
CA GLU A 115 9.81 10.30 16.52
C GLU A 115 8.89 10.06 15.32
N VAL A 116 7.81 9.32 15.54
CA VAL A 116 6.72 9.18 14.57
C VAL A 116 5.78 10.37 14.73
N ASP A 117 5.93 11.35 13.86
CA ASP A 117 5.12 12.56 13.85
C ASP A 117 3.88 12.34 12.95
N GLU A 118 2.70 12.32 13.55
CA GLU A 118 1.44 12.11 12.82
C GLU A 118 1.15 13.25 11.81
N GLU A 119 1.72 14.44 11.96
CA GLU A 119 1.60 15.52 10.98
C GLU A 119 2.34 15.21 9.67
N ARG A 120 3.34 14.33 9.71
CA ARG A 120 4.05 13.82 8.51
C ARG A 120 3.37 12.62 7.87
N ILE A 121 2.29 12.10 8.46
CA ILE A 121 1.51 11.02 7.86
C ILE A 121 0.34 11.64 7.09
N CYS A 122 0.36 11.55 5.79
CA CYS A 122 -0.75 11.95 4.94
C CYS A 122 -1.56 10.72 4.53
N TYR A 123 -2.75 10.62 5.05
CA TYR A 123 -3.67 9.53 4.74
C TYR A 123 -4.47 9.82 3.47
N LEU A 124 -4.71 8.79 2.68
CA LEU A 124 -5.67 8.82 1.59
C LEU A 124 -7.08 9.08 2.14
N ASP A 125 -7.88 9.83 1.41
CA ASP A 125 -9.27 10.08 1.81
C ASP A 125 -10.09 8.78 1.70
N GLU A 126 -11.05 8.58 2.61
CA GLU A 126 -11.85 7.34 2.68
C GLU A 126 -12.65 7.02 1.40
N GLU A 127 -12.97 8.04 0.61
CA GLU A 127 -13.69 7.90 -0.66
C GLU A 127 -12.78 7.40 -1.79
N ASP A 128 -11.46 7.52 -1.62
CA ASP A 128 -10.45 7.11 -2.60
C ASP A 128 -10.00 5.67 -2.32
N THR A 129 -10.17 4.81 -3.29
CA THR A 129 -9.84 3.38 -3.16
C THR A 129 -8.58 2.97 -3.92
N THR A 130 -7.91 3.91 -4.59
CA THR A 130 -6.80 3.60 -5.50
C THR A 130 -5.53 4.36 -5.17
N TYR A 131 -4.40 3.67 -5.27
CA TYR A 131 -3.06 4.26 -5.18
C TYR A 131 -2.66 4.86 -6.54
N SER A 132 -3.34 5.93 -6.94
CA SER A 132 -3.18 6.57 -8.25
C SER A 132 -2.23 7.76 -8.21
N MET A 133 -1.75 8.17 -9.39
CA MET A 133 -0.97 9.41 -9.55
C MET A 133 -1.76 10.64 -9.08
N GLU A 134 -3.05 10.69 -9.37
CA GLU A 134 -3.91 11.81 -8.96
C GLU A 134 -4.01 11.92 -7.44
N ASN A 135 -4.19 10.78 -6.76
CA ASN A 135 -4.24 10.74 -5.31
C ASN A 135 -2.89 11.11 -4.68
N GLY A 136 -1.78 10.59 -5.21
CA GLY A 136 -0.43 10.99 -4.78
C GLY A 136 -0.19 12.49 -4.92
N TYR A 137 -0.61 13.07 -6.05
CA TYR A 137 -0.53 14.52 -6.28
C TYR A 137 -1.34 15.30 -5.24
N ARG A 138 -2.62 14.95 -5.02
CA ARG A 138 -3.47 15.63 -4.05
C ARG A 138 -2.95 15.53 -2.63
N MET A 139 -2.49 14.34 -2.23
CA MET A 139 -1.93 14.10 -0.90
C MET A 139 -0.67 14.92 -0.68
N MET A 140 0.23 14.98 -1.68
CA MET A 140 1.44 15.81 -1.60
C MET A 140 1.10 17.29 -1.50
N LYS A 141 0.14 17.79 -2.30
CA LYS A 141 -0.35 19.18 -2.17
C LYS A 141 -0.96 19.46 -0.79
N LYS A 142 -1.67 18.50 -0.17
CA LYS A 142 -2.15 18.63 1.21
C LYS A 142 -0.99 18.72 2.20
N LEU A 143 0.02 17.87 2.06
CA LEU A 143 1.18 17.85 2.95
C LEU A 143 1.99 19.15 2.84
N LEU A 144 2.19 19.68 1.62
CA LEU A 144 2.90 20.94 1.38
C LEU A 144 2.17 22.18 1.94
N LYS A 145 0.85 22.11 2.10
CA LYS A 145 0.06 23.18 2.74
C LYS A 145 0.17 23.16 4.26
N LYS A 146 0.54 22.03 4.84
CA LYS A 146 0.86 21.95 6.27
C LYS A 146 2.25 22.56 6.44
N GLU A 147 2.46 23.42 7.41
CA GLU A 147 3.79 23.98 7.70
C GLU A 147 4.74 22.93 8.32
N THR A 148 4.52 21.65 8.01
CA THR A 148 5.29 20.53 8.55
C THR A 148 6.56 20.33 7.73
N GLU A 149 7.70 20.40 8.39
CA GLU A 149 8.98 20.18 7.74
C GLU A 149 9.26 18.70 7.48
N PHE A 150 9.71 18.40 6.26
CA PHE A 150 10.24 17.09 5.87
C PHE A 150 11.34 17.24 4.82
N THR A 151 12.26 16.30 4.80
CA THR A 151 13.36 16.25 3.83
C THR A 151 13.28 15.02 2.92
N ALA A 152 12.41 14.10 3.24
CA ALA A 152 12.12 12.94 2.40
C ALA A 152 10.64 12.57 2.48
N VAL A 153 10.14 11.94 1.42
CA VAL A 153 8.79 11.40 1.33
C VAL A 153 8.86 9.94 0.88
N PHE A 154 8.25 9.06 1.64
CA PHE A 154 7.94 7.71 1.22
C PHE A 154 6.48 7.64 0.79
N ALA A 155 6.19 7.19 -0.42
CA ALA A 155 4.83 6.87 -0.83
C ALA A 155 4.66 5.36 -0.97
N ILE A 156 3.53 4.84 -0.49
CA ILE A 156 3.29 3.40 -0.43
C ILE A 156 3.06 2.74 -1.81
N SER A 157 3.18 3.48 -2.91
CA SER A 157 3.07 2.99 -4.28
C SER A 157 3.80 3.93 -5.24
N ASP A 158 4.41 3.39 -6.29
CA ASP A 158 5.13 4.16 -7.30
C ASP A 158 4.22 5.12 -8.07
N LEU A 159 2.99 4.72 -8.36
CA LEU A 159 2.03 5.65 -8.98
C LEU A 159 1.78 6.88 -8.11
N MET A 160 1.68 6.70 -6.80
CA MET A 160 1.56 7.83 -5.87
C MET A 160 2.83 8.69 -5.85
N VAL A 161 4.02 8.07 -5.96
CA VAL A 161 5.29 8.80 -6.08
C VAL A 161 5.29 9.72 -7.29
N ILE A 162 4.90 9.22 -8.46
CA ILE A 162 4.87 10.02 -9.68
C ILE A 162 4.00 11.28 -9.49
N GLY A 163 2.83 11.09 -8.87
CA GLY A 163 1.95 12.21 -8.52
C GLY A 163 2.57 13.18 -7.52
N ALA A 164 3.24 12.65 -6.49
CA ALA A 164 3.92 13.45 -5.48
C ALA A 164 5.08 14.26 -6.08
N CYS A 165 5.89 13.65 -6.96
CA CYS A 165 6.97 14.34 -7.68
C CYS A 165 6.43 15.53 -8.49
N LYS A 166 5.32 15.34 -9.22
CA LYS A 166 4.68 16.45 -9.95
C LYS A 166 4.31 17.60 -9.01
N ALA A 167 3.70 17.31 -7.87
CA ALA A 167 3.31 18.34 -6.90
C ALA A 167 4.51 19.08 -6.31
N LEU A 168 5.62 18.37 -6.01
CA LEU A 168 6.85 18.95 -5.50
C LEU A 168 7.50 19.90 -6.54
N LEU A 169 7.60 19.45 -7.79
CA LEU A 169 8.19 20.24 -8.88
C LEU A 169 7.38 21.51 -9.18
N GLU A 170 6.04 21.45 -9.13
CA GLU A 170 5.19 22.63 -9.29
C GLU A 170 5.35 23.66 -8.17
N GLU A 171 5.76 23.22 -6.97
CA GLU A 171 6.12 24.12 -5.84
C GLU A 171 7.61 24.51 -5.84
N GLY A 172 8.31 24.25 -6.96
CA GLY A 172 9.72 24.65 -7.14
C GLY A 172 10.72 23.83 -6.32
N LYS A 173 10.31 22.69 -5.75
CA LYS A 173 11.20 21.79 -5.01
C LYS A 173 12.02 20.94 -5.97
N ARG A 174 13.31 20.83 -5.73
CA ARG A 174 14.21 19.95 -6.48
C ARG A 174 14.21 18.56 -5.84
N ILE A 175 14.24 17.54 -6.66
CA ILE A 175 14.31 16.14 -6.25
C ILE A 175 15.63 15.57 -6.79
N PRO A 176 16.51 15.02 -5.95
CA PRO A 176 16.34 14.78 -4.49
C PRO A 176 16.84 15.93 -3.59
N GLU A 177 17.40 17.04 -4.12
CA GLU A 177 18.19 18.03 -3.37
C GLU A 177 17.40 18.71 -2.24
N ASP A 178 16.13 19.07 -2.48
CA ASP A 178 15.28 19.69 -1.47
C ASP A 178 14.41 18.66 -0.75
N VAL A 179 13.94 17.63 -1.49
CA VAL A 179 13.14 16.52 -0.96
C VAL A 179 13.51 15.22 -1.69
N ALA A 180 14.03 14.24 -0.96
CA ALA A 180 14.19 12.89 -1.48
C ALA A 180 12.82 12.18 -1.56
N VAL A 181 12.62 11.36 -2.57
CA VAL A 181 11.34 10.65 -2.77
C VAL A 181 11.62 9.16 -3.00
N ALA A 182 10.88 8.32 -2.30
CA ALA A 182 10.94 6.88 -2.44
C ALA A 182 9.55 6.29 -2.64
N GLY A 183 9.45 5.26 -3.46
CA GLY A 183 8.22 4.53 -3.75
C GLY A 183 8.25 3.09 -3.29
N PHE A 184 7.25 2.35 -3.76
CA PHE A 184 7.11 0.92 -3.54
C PHE A 184 6.54 0.32 -4.83
N ASP A 185 6.94 -0.84 -5.22
CA ASP A 185 6.55 -1.67 -6.37
C ASP A 185 7.69 -1.89 -7.36
N GLY A 186 8.53 -0.89 -7.67
CA GLY A 186 9.65 -0.97 -8.60
C GLY A 186 9.18 -0.93 -10.07
N LEU A 187 8.28 0.01 -10.40
CA LEU A 187 7.87 0.27 -11.78
C LEU A 187 9.00 0.92 -12.57
N ASP A 188 9.22 0.44 -13.82
CA ASP A 188 10.19 1.01 -14.76
C ASP A 188 9.69 2.32 -15.39
#